data_1d86de442825a19d5aa94d1210c35a9a
#
_entry.id   1d86de442825a19d5aa94d1210c35a9a
#
_cell.length_a   1.000
_cell.length_b   1.000
_cell.length_c   1.000
_cell.angle_alpha   90.00
_cell.angle_beta   90.00
_cell.angle_gamma   90.00
#
_symmetry.space_group_name_H-M   'P 1'
#
loop_
_entity.id
_entity.type
_entity.pdbx_description
1 polymer ?
#
loop_
_entity_poly.entity_id
_entity_poly.type
_entity_poly.pdbx_seq_one_letter_code
_entity_poly.pdbx_strand_id
1 'polypeptide(L)'
;KTADPQRFSGARNSFTRFAGSGGSDRANLGRAVSRYVSTSAGGARQAAQRMGASRGAGARLLGFLADAQARGVREALRALDLESLAGRPLTEIFVGLADYVCPGAGTVDEGIAREAYIETIVELASEGLTDLTTFTPDQMQTVFELYATHAIEARICNDIGTKAVTMPADTQAAHRVEQQLRDFIRGGVSDALTRARAETPNLTPERIQGFVDALYESAFAILQTLGDAEADQ
;
A
#
# COMPACT_ATOMS: atom_id res chain seq x y z
N LYS A 1 20.92 3.94 18.82
CA LYS A 1 20.93 2.46 18.78
C LYS A 1 21.15 2.05 17.34
N THR A 2 22.27 1.42 17.04
CA THR A 2 22.57 0.81 15.73
C THR A 2 21.48 -0.24 15.46
N ALA A 3 20.82 -0.16 14.30
CA ALA A 3 19.81 -1.14 13.94
C ALA A 3 20.47 -2.52 13.80
N ASP A 4 19.91 -3.53 14.44
CA ASP A 4 20.38 -4.90 14.30
C ASP A 4 20.31 -5.34 12.83
N PRO A 5 21.45 -5.63 12.18
CA PRO A 5 21.47 -6.00 10.75
C PRO A 5 20.75 -7.32 10.48
N GLN A 6 20.52 -8.14 11.51
CA GLN A 6 19.85 -9.44 11.38
C GLN A 6 18.35 -9.40 11.71
N ARG A 7 17.81 -8.25 12.09
CA ARG A 7 16.39 -8.16 12.53
C ARG A 7 15.37 -8.65 11.51
N PHE A 8 15.69 -8.64 10.22
CA PHE A 8 14.83 -9.13 9.14
C PHE A 8 15.12 -10.57 8.72
N SER A 9 16.11 -11.25 9.31
CA SER A 9 16.54 -12.60 8.90
C SER A 9 15.43 -13.64 9.00
N GLY A 10 14.63 -13.62 10.06
CA GLY A 10 13.53 -14.55 10.25
C GLY A 10 12.43 -14.40 9.18
N ALA A 11 12.03 -13.18 8.88
CA ALA A 11 11.07 -12.89 7.82
C ALA A 11 11.62 -13.26 6.45
N ARG A 12 12.89 -12.91 6.17
CA ARG A 12 13.59 -13.23 4.93
C ARG A 12 13.68 -14.74 4.67
N ASN A 13 14.03 -15.52 5.69
CA ASN A 13 14.13 -16.98 5.55
C ASN A 13 12.78 -17.60 5.20
N SER A 14 11.70 -17.16 5.82
CA SER A 14 10.35 -17.63 5.50
C SER A 14 9.94 -17.20 4.10
N PHE A 15 10.22 -15.95 3.71
CA PHE A 15 9.93 -15.45 2.37
C PHE A 15 10.72 -16.21 1.28
N THR A 16 11.99 -16.54 1.53
CA THR A 16 12.82 -17.34 0.61
C THR A 16 12.23 -18.74 0.38
N ARG A 17 11.71 -19.37 1.44
CA ARG A 17 11.03 -20.67 1.32
C ARG A 17 9.74 -20.57 0.52
N PHE A 18 8.93 -19.55 0.81
CA PHE A 18 7.71 -19.25 0.05
C PHE A 18 8.03 -19.01 -1.43
N ALA A 19 9.00 -18.15 -1.74
CA ALA A 19 9.44 -17.89 -3.11
C ALA A 19 9.96 -19.15 -3.81
N GLY A 20 10.79 -19.94 -3.11
CA GLY A 20 11.33 -21.22 -3.62
C GLY A 20 10.26 -22.26 -3.95
N SER A 21 9.08 -22.18 -3.34
CA SER A 21 7.92 -23.02 -3.68
C SER A 21 7.12 -22.55 -4.91
N GLY A 22 7.55 -21.44 -5.54
CA GLY A 22 6.79 -20.81 -6.63
C GLY A 22 5.47 -20.20 -6.18
N GLY A 23 5.36 -19.81 -4.90
CA GLY A 23 4.18 -19.16 -4.32
C GLY A 23 3.13 -20.15 -3.76
N SER A 24 3.43 -21.45 -3.68
CA SER A 24 2.46 -22.43 -3.17
C SER A 24 2.51 -22.64 -1.66
N ASP A 25 3.62 -22.31 -1.00
CA ASP A 25 3.81 -22.50 0.45
C ASP A 25 3.23 -21.31 1.25
N ARG A 26 1.91 -21.31 1.42
CA ARG A 26 1.18 -20.26 2.12
C ARG A 26 1.58 -20.14 3.60
N ALA A 27 1.92 -21.26 4.25
CA ALA A 27 2.39 -21.24 5.64
C ALA A 27 3.68 -20.41 5.78
N ASN A 28 4.62 -20.51 4.84
CA ASN A 28 5.80 -19.67 4.85
C ASN A 28 5.52 -18.23 4.41
N LEU A 29 4.53 -17.96 3.57
CA LEU A 29 4.03 -16.60 3.33
C LEU A 29 3.51 -15.96 4.63
N GLY A 30 2.62 -16.66 5.33
CA GLY A 30 2.09 -16.22 6.62
C GLY A 30 3.19 -15.94 7.64
N ARG A 31 4.14 -16.87 7.80
CA ARG A 31 5.30 -16.69 8.71
C ARG A 31 6.18 -15.51 8.32
N ALA A 32 6.37 -15.26 7.03
CA ALA A 32 7.17 -14.13 6.55
C ALA A 32 6.53 -12.80 6.97
N VAL A 33 5.24 -12.62 6.72
CA VAL A 33 4.52 -11.39 7.03
C VAL A 33 4.36 -11.21 8.54
N SER A 34 3.94 -12.25 9.28
CA SER A 34 3.80 -12.18 10.73
C SER A 34 5.13 -11.84 11.42
N ARG A 35 6.24 -12.50 11.07
CA ARG A 35 7.56 -12.19 11.60
C ARG A 35 8.06 -10.82 11.22
N TYR A 36 7.74 -10.35 10.00
CA TYR A 36 8.05 -8.99 9.61
C TYR A 36 7.40 -7.99 10.57
N VAL A 37 6.12 -8.12 10.83
CA VAL A 37 5.39 -7.18 11.70
C VAL A 37 5.83 -7.33 13.15
N SER A 38 5.75 -8.55 13.72
CA SER A 38 5.95 -8.79 15.15
C SER A 38 7.39 -8.56 15.61
N THR A 39 8.34 -9.18 14.91
CA THR A 39 9.75 -9.22 15.36
C THR A 39 10.59 -8.17 14.63
N SER A 40 10.51 -8.14 13.31
CA SER A 40 11.42 -7.32 12.50
C SER A 40 11.08 -5.84 12.56
N ALA A 41 9.79 -5.49 12.48
CA ALA A 41 9.34 -4.09 12.59
C ALA A 41 9.16 -3.64 14.04
N GLY A 42 8.97 -4.56 14.98
CA GLY A 42 8.74 -4.26 16.39
C GLY A 42 7.27 -4.06 16.77
N GLY A 43 6.37 -4.68 16.00
CA GLY A 43 4.91 -4.62 16.15
C GLY A 43 4.24 -3.69 15.15
N ALA A 44 2.91 -3.82 15.03
CA ALA A 44 2.09 -3.12 14.03
C ALA A 44 2.26 -1.60 14.07
N ARG A 45 2.24 -1.02 15.27
CA ARG A 45 2.43 0.42 15.46
C ARG A 45 3.79 0.91 14.96
N GLN A 46 4.86 0.18 15.26
CA GLN A 46 6.21 0.53 14.82
C GLN A 46 6.34 0.36 13.30
N ALA A 47 5.74 -0.70 12.74
CA ALA A 47 5.67 -0.90 11.29
C ALA A 47 5.00 0.29 10.59
N ALA A 48 3.84 0.73 11.07
CA ALA A 48 3.15 1.90 10.54
C ALA A 48 3.93 3.21 10.71
N GLN A 49 4.59 3.43 11.85
CA GLN A 49 5.40 4.62 12.10
C GLN A 49 6.57 4.77 11.13
N ARG A 50 7.11 3.68 10.62
CA ARG A 50 8.20 3.67 9.63
C ARG A 50 7.76 4.03 8.21
N MET A 51 6.47 4.18 7.98
CA MET A 51 5.86 4.51 6.70
C MET A 51 5.34 5.96 6.66
N GLY A 52 6.09 6.90 7.24
CA GLY A 52 5.65 8.30 7.36
C GLY A 52 5.35 8.95 6.02
N ALA A 53 6.23 8.81 5.03
CA ALA A 53 6.04 9.36 3.69
C ALA A 53 4.85 8.70 2.98
N SER A 54 4.72 7.38 3.06
CA SER A 54 3.59 6.64 2.46
C SER A 54 2.26 7.03 3.08
N ARG A 55 2.20 7.18 4.42
CA ARG A 55 0.99 7.65 5.10
C ARG A 55 0.63 9.08 4.71
N GLY A 56 1.62 9.97 4.63
CA GLY A 56 1.42 11.34 4.18
C GLY A 56 0.92 11.42 2.73
N ALA A 57 1.49 10.64 1.84
CA ALA A 57 1.04 10.53 0.46
C ALA A 57 -0.38 9.95 0.37
N GLY A 58 -0.67 8.88 1.13
CA GLY A 58 -2.02 8.31 1.24
C GLY A 58 -3.05 9.31 1.73
N ALA A 59 -2.70 10.16 2.71
CA ALA A 59 -3.59 11.21 3.20
C ALA A 59 -3.88 12.27 2.13
N ARG A 60 -2.87 12.69 1.36
CA ARG A 60 -3.06 13.63 0.24
C ARG A 60 -3.90 13.02 -0.87
N LEU A 61 -3.65 11.77 -1.25
CA LEU A 61 -4.45 11.05 -2.24
C LEU A 61 -5.91 10.93 -1.79
N LEU A 62 -6.15 10.46 -0.57
CA LEU A 62 -7.49 10.31 -0.02
C LEU A 62 -8.21 11.67 0.09
N GLY A 63 -7.49 12.72 0.47
CA GLY A 63 -8.01 14.08 0.51
C GLY A 63 -8.46 14.57 -0.87
N PHE A 64 -7.65 14.37 -1.89
CA PHE A 64 -8.01 14.70 -3.27
C PHE A 64 -9.24 13.91 -3.74
N LEU A 65 -9.28 12.60 -3.49
CA LEU A 65 -10.42 11.75 -3.87
C LEU A 65 -11.72 12.18 -3.18
N ALA A 66 -11.64 12.48 -1.88
CA ALA A 66 -12.78 12.97 -1.11
C ALA A 66 -13.28 14.33 -1.63
N ASP A 67 -12.37 15.23 -1.96
CA ASP A 67 -12.67 16.53 -2.52
C ASP A 67 -13.29 16.43 -3.92
N ALA A 68 -12.74 15.55 -4.77
CA ALA A 68 -13.26 15.26 -6.10
C ALA A 68 -14.69 14.67 -6.03
N GLN A 69 -14.96 13.84 -5.02
CA GLN A 69 -16.29 13.29 -4.79
C GLN A 69 -17.30 14.36 -4.30
N ALA A 70 -16.85 15.26 -3.43
CA ALA A 70 -17.71 16.27 -2.81
C ALA A 70 -18.02 17.45 -3.75
N ARG A 71 -17.03 17.93 -4.50
CA ARG A 71 -17.10 19.16 -5.32
C ARG A 71 -16.94 18.94 -6.82
N GLY A 72 -16.59 17.72 -7.21
CA GLY A 72 -16.25 17.36 -8.59
C GLY A 72 -14.76 17.49 -8.88
N VAL A 73 -14.29 16.67 -9.84
CA VAL A 73 -12.87 16.54 -10.21
C VAL A 73 -12.25 17.88 -10.63
N ARG A 74 -12.98 18.70 -11.42
CA ARG A 74 -12.48 20.00 -11.87
C ARG A 74 -12.16 20.94 -10.71
N GLU A 75 -13.06 21.05 -9.73
CA GLU A 75 -12.86 21.91 -8.56
C GLU A 75 -11.75 21.41 -7.65
N ALA A 76 -11.65 20.10 -7.47
CA ALA A 76 -10.55 19.50 -6.73
C ALA A 76 -9.19 19.78 -7.39
N LEU A 77 -9.10 19.67 -8.71
CA LEU A 77 -7.89 20.03 -9.46
C LEU A 77 -7.59 21.53 -9.42
N ARG A 78 -8.61 22.38 -9.52
CA ARG A 78 -8.45 23.85 -9.40
C ARG A 78 -7.85 24.25 -8.07
N ALA A 79 -8.27 23.62 -6.98
CA ALA A 79 -7.72 23.87 -5.64
C ALA A 79 -6.22 23.56 -5.53
N LEU A 80 -5.66 22.78 -6.45
CA LEU A 80 -4.25 22.41 -6.54
C LEU A 80 -3.50 23.12 -7.68
N ASP A 81 -4.12 24.12 -8.33
CA ASP A 81 -3.59 24.79 -9.53
C ASP A 81 -3.36 23.86 -10.74
N LEU A 82 -4.12 22.74 -10.81
CA LEU A 82 -4.03 21.71 -11.83
C LEU A 82 -5.30 21.61 -12.71
N GLU A 83 -6.11 22.67 -12.78
CA GLU A 83 -7.37 22.68 -13.55
C GLU A 83 -7.20 22.27 -15.03
N SER A 84 -6.03 22.51 -15.61
CA SER A 84 -5.72 22.11 -16.99
C SER A 84 -5.79 20.60 -17.23
N LEU A 85 -5.75 19.79 -16.17
CA LEU A 85 -5.92 18.34 -16.23
C LEU A 85 -7.38 17.89 -16.22
N ALA A 86 -8.32 18.81 -15.98
CA ALA A 86 -9.75 18.48 -15.94
C ALA A 86 -10.23 17.98 -17.31
N GLY A 87 -10.87 16.81 -17.33
CA GLY A 87 -11.33 16.14 -18.55
C GLY A 87 -10.26 15.34 -19.28
N ARG A 88 -9.04 15.27 -18.74
CA ARG A 88 -8.01 14.35 -19.25
C ARG A 88 -8.26 12.93 -18.76
N PRO A 89 -7.70 11.91 -19.43
CA PRO A 89 -7.73 10.54 -18.96
C PRO A 89 -7.20 10.41 -17.54
N LEU A 90 -7.73 9.43 -16.80
CA LEU A 90 -7.35 9.15 -15.40
C LEU A 90 -5.83 9.12 -15.19
N THR A 91 -5.11 8.41 -16.06
CA THR A 91 -3.66 8.27 -15.97
C THR A 91 -2.94 9.62 -16.08
N GLU A 92 -3.40 10.52 -16.96
CA GLU A 92 -2.82 11.87 -17.11
C GLU A 92 -3.08 12.72 -15.86
N ILE A 93 -4.29 12.64 -15.30
CA ILE A 93 -4.63 13.32 -14.03
C ILE A 93 -3.73 12.83 -12.91
N PHE A 94 -3.59 11.51 -12.74
CA PHE A 94 -2.77 10.93 -11.66
C PHE A 94 -1.27 11.20 -11.85
N VAL A 95 -0.76 11.15 -13.07
CA VAL A 95 0.62 11.57 -13.35
C VAL A 95 0.83 13.04 -13.00
N GLY A 96 -0.11 13.91 -13.34
CA GLY A 96 -0.03 15.34 -12.99
C GLY A 96 -0.14 15.61 -11.48
N LEU A 97 -0.80 14.72 -10.72
CA LEU A 97 -0.89 14.80 -9.26
C LEU A 97 0.34 14.24 -8.53
N ALA A 98 1.28 13.60 -9.23
CA ALA A 98 2.36 12.85 -8.59
C ALA A 98 3.21 13.70 -7.63
N ASP A 99 3.52 14.93 -7.98
CA ASP A 99 4.32 15.82 -7.14
C ASP A 99 3.51 16.42 -5.97
N TYR A 100 2.19 16.49 -6.08
CA TYR A 100 1.32 16.82 -4.97
C TYR A 100 1.20 15.65 -3.99
N VAL A 101 0.94 14.45 -4.49
CA VAL A 101 0.76 13.25 -3.65
C VAL A 101 2.09 12.84 -3.01
N CYS A 102 3.18 12.83 -3.77
CA CYS A 102 4.52 12.40 -3.35
C CYS A 102 5.54 13.52 -3.59
N PRO A 103 5.55 14.59 -2.79
CA PRO A 103 6.38 15.77 -3.05
C PRO A 103 7.88 15.55 -2.79
N GLY A 104 8.26 14.53 -2.02
CA GLY A 104 9.65 14.22 -1.69
C GLY A 104 10.24 13.14 -2.59
N ALA A 105 11.56 13.14 -2.76
CA ALA A 105 12.32 12.12 -3.50
C ALA A 105 13.74 11.88 -2.92
N GLY A 106 14.01 12.38 -1.71
CA GLY A 106 15.35 12.35 -1.12
C GLY A 106 15.62 11.18 -0.16
N THR A 107 14.58 10.54 0.35
CA THR A 107 14.68 9.43 1.29
C THR A 107 14.15 8.12 0.71
N VAL A 108 14.58 6.99 1.29
CA VAL A 108 14.06 5.67 0.90
C VAL A 108 12.54 5.57 1.10
N ASP A 109 12.03 6.14 2.18
CA ASP A 109 10.60 6.12 2.49
C ASP A 109 9.77 6.95 1.47
N GLU A 110 10.29 8.09 1.01
CA GLU A 110 9.69 8.88 -0.07
C GLU A 110 9.73 8.14 -1.42
N GLY A 111 10.83 7.43 -1.70
CA GLY A 111 10.95 6.57 -2.87
C GLY A 111 9.92 5.45 -2.88
N ILE A 112 9.71 4.78 -1.75
CA ILE A 112 8.68 3.75 -1.56
C ILE A 112 7.27 4.32 -1.80
N ALA A 113 6.98 5.50 -1.24
CA ALA A 113 5.68 6.15 -1.44
C ALA A 113 5.40 6.47 -2.91
N ARG A 114 6.42 6.97 -3.63
CA ARG A 114 6.31 7.30 -5.06
C ARG A 114 6.19 6.05 -5.93
N GLU A 115 6.95 5.01 -5.65
CA GLU A 115 6.83 3.71 -6.33
C GLU A 115 5.41 3.14 -6.17
N ALA A 116 4.90 3.10 -4.95
CA ALA A 116 3.54 2.63 -4.68
C ALA A 116 2.47 3.44 -5.43
N TYR A 117 2.66 4.75 -5.55
CA TYR A 117 1.75 5.61 -6.29
C TYR A 117 1.78 5.31 -7.80
N ILE A 118 2.97 5.08 -8.38
CA ILE A 118 3.13 4.71 -9.78
C ILE A 118 2.47 3.35 -10.07
N GLU A 119 2.72 2.35 -9.22
CA GLU A 119 2.11 1.02 -9.34
C GLU A 119 0.58 1.09 -9.27
N THR A 120 0.04 1.97 -8.43
CA THR A 120 -1.41 2.22 -8.37
C THR A 120 -1.94 2.74 -9.71
N ILE A 121 -1.24 3.67 -10.36
CA ILE A 121 -1.64 4.20 -11.68
C ILE A 121 -1.63 3.07 -12.73
N VAL A 122 -0.59 2.24 -12.72
CA VAL A 122 -0.45 1.11 -13.66
C VAL A 122 -1.59 0.11 -13.49
N GLU A 123 -1.93 -0.24 -12.24
CA GLU A 123 -3.00 -1.19 -11.95
C GLU A 123 -4.37 -0.64 -12.38
N LEU A 124 -4.68 0.61 -12.05
CA LEU A 124 -5.92 1.28 -12.48
C LEU A 124 -6.07 1.33 -14.00
N ALA A 125 -4.97 1.60 -14.72
CA ALA A 125 -4.96 1.60 -16.18
C ALA A 125 -5.23 0.19 -16.74
N SER A 126 -4.68 -0.84 -16.13
CA SER A 126 -4.88 -2.24 -16.55
C SER A 126 -6.32 -2.73 -16.32
N GLU A 127 -7.02 -2.19 -15.32
CA GLU A 127 -8.43 -2.44 -15.05
C GLU A 127 -9.38 -1.68 -16.00
N GLY A 128 -8.84 -0.87 -16.91
CA GLY A 128 -9.62 -0.10 -17.89
C GLY A 128 -10.35 1.10 -17.29
N LEU A 129 -9.97 1.54 -16.11
CA LEU A 129 -10.51 2.74 -15.46
C LEU A 129 -9.88 3.97 -16.11
N THR A 130 -10.65 4.70 -16.90
CA THR A 130 -10.11 5.78 -17.75
C THR A 130 -10.63 7.17 -17.41
N ASP A 131 -11.78 7.28 -16.73
CA ASP A 131 -12.42 8.56 -16.45
C ASP A 131 -12.77 8.70 -14.96
N LEU A 132 -12.01 9.57 -14.26
CA LEU A 132 -12.21 9.83 -12.83
C LEU A 132 -13.57 10.47 -12.52
N THR A 133 -14.19 11.17 -13.49
CA THR A 133 -15.48 11.84 -13.29
C THR A 133 -16.63 10.86 -13.13
N THR A 134 -16.46 9.63 -13.60
CA THR A 134 -17.46 8.55 -13.52
C THR A 134 -17.29 7.65 -12.31
N PHE A 135 -16.25 7.88 -11.49
CA PHE A 135 -15.97 7.03 -10.35
C PHE A 135 -17.07 7.10 -9.28
N THR A 136 -17.54 5.93 -8.89
CA THR A 136 -18.39 5.77 -7.71
C THR A 136 -17.56 5.96 -6.44
N PRO A 137 -18.20 6.23 -5.29
CA PRO A 137 -17.52 6.25 -3.99
C PRO A 137 -16.70 4.99 -3.71
N ASP A 138 -17.21 3.82 -4.10
CA ASP A 138 -16.51 2.53 -3.92
C ASP A 138 -15.26 2.43 -4.81
N GLN A 139 -15.32 2.92 -6.05
CA GLN A 139 -14.15 2.96 -6.93
C GLN A 139 -13.08 3.94 -6.41
N MET A 140 -13.46 5.09 -5.87
CA MET A 140 -12.52 6.00 -5.22
C MET A 140 -11.86 5.36 -3.98
N GLN A 141 -12.63 4.58 -3.24
CA GLN A 141 -12.09 3.79 -2.14
C GLN A 141 -11.09 2.74 -2.62
N THR A 142 -11.39 2.06 -3.72
CA THR A 142 -10.49 1.06 -4.34
C THR A 142 -9.15 1.71 -4.72
N VAL A 143 -9.14 2.92 -5.24
CA VAL A 143 -7.89 3.64 -5.54
C VAL A 143 -7.01 3.78 -4.29
N PHE A 144 -7.60 4.19 -3.18
CA PHE A 144 -6.86 4.33 -1.93
C PHE A 144 -6.40 2.96 -1.37
N GLU A 145 -7.24 1.93 -1.44
CA GLU A 145 -6.90 0.55 -1.05
C GLU A 145 -5.71 0.02 -1.84
N LEU A 146 -5.69 0.22 -3.15
CA LEU A 146 -4.58 -0.17 -4.03
C LEU A 146 -3.29 0.55 -3.62
N TYR A 147 -3.36 1.87 -3.41
CA TYR A 147 -2.20 2.63 -2.98
C TYR A 147 -1.63 2.13 -1.64
N ALA A 148 -2.48 1.92 -0.64
CA ALA A 148 -2.03 1.41 0.66
C ALA A 148 -1.43 0.01 0.56
N THR A 149 -2.00 -0.85 -0.29
CA THR A 149 -1.49 -2.20 -0.57
C THR A 149 -0.10 -2.14 -1.18
N HIS A 150 0.10 -1.37 -2.26
CA HIS A 150 1.40 -1.20 -2.90
C HIS A 150 2.44 -0.59 -1.96
N ALA A 151 2.05 0.38 -1.13
CA ALA A 151 2.95 1.00 -0.17
C ALA A 151 3.45 0.00 0.89
N ILE A 152 2.57 -0.84 1.44
CA ILE A 152 2.94 -1.87 2.41
C ILE A 152 3.78 -2.96 1.73
N GLU A 153 3.41 -3.41 0.55
CA GLU A 153 4.19 -4.39 -0.25
C GLU A 153 5.60 -3.88 -0.51
N ALA A 154 5.73 -2.68 -1.08
CA ALA A 154 7.03 -2.07 -1.37
C ALA A 154 7.88 -1.90 -0.10
N ARG A 155 7.27 -1.54 1.03
CA ARG A 155 7.95 -1.45 2.31
C ARG A 155 8.49 -2.79 2.79
N ILE A 156 7.67 -3.82 2.79
CA ILE A 156 8.06 -5.18 3.19
C ILE A 156 9.19 -5.68 2.28
N CYS A 157 9.04 -5.56 0.97
CA CYS A 157 10.03 -5.97 -0.01
C CYS A 157 11.36 -5.22 0.15
N ASN A 158 11.33 -3.91 0.38
CA ASN A 158 12.53 -3.12 0.63
C ASN A 158 13.24 -3.55 1.92
N ASP A 159 12.51 -3.76 3.01
CA ASP A 159 13.07 -4.10 4.32
C ASP A 159 13.60 -5.55 4.38
N ILE A 160 12.90 -6.49 3.77
CA ILE A 160 13.36 -7.89 3.64
C ILE A 160 14.58 -7.94 2.71
N GLY A 161 14.64 -7.06 1.72
CA GLY A 161 15.67 -7.05 0.69
C GLY A 161 15.39 -8.10 -0.39
N THR A 162 14.59 -7.76 -1.39
CA THR A 162 14.25 -8.66 -2.51
C THR A 162 15.47 -9.17 -3.25
N LYS A 163 16.56 -8.41 -3.29
CA LYS A 163 17.86 -8.85 -3.85
C LYS A 163 18.51 -10.00 -3.07
N ALA A 164 18.11 -10.20 -1.82
CA ALA A 164 18.61 -11.30 -0.97
C ALA A 164 17.68 -12.53 -0.97
N VAL A 165 16.54 -12.44 -1.66
CA VAL A 165 15.59 -13.54 -1.85
C VAL A 165 15.80 -14.11 -3.24
N THR A 166 16.09 -15.41 -3.31
CA THR A 166 16.18 -16.10 -4.60
C THR A 166 14.77 -16.31 -5.14
N MET A 167 14.39 -15.50 -6.11
CA MET A 167 13.13 -15.69 -6.84
C MET A 167 13.24 -16.88 -7.77
N PRO A 168 12.11 -17.56 -8.11
CA PRO A 168 12.11 -18.62 -9.12
C PRO A 168 12.69 -18.13 -10.45
N ALA A 169 13.44 -18.97 -11.13
CA ALA A 169 13.97 -18.68 -12.47
C ALA A 169 12.86 -18.63 -13.53
N ASP A 170 11.77 -19.34 -13.30
CA ASP A 170 10.58 -19.29 -14.13
C ASP A 170 9.79 -17.98 -13.87
N THR A 171 9.59 -17.20 -14.92
CA THR A 171 8.90 -15.91 -14.86
C THR A 171 7.47 -16.02 -14.35
N GLN A 172 6.76 -17.10 -14.73
CA GLN A 172 5.39 -17.31 -14.25
C GLN A 172 5.35 -17.64 -12.75
N ALA A 173 6.32 -18.41 -12.27
CA ALA A 173 6.44 -18.72 -10.84
C ALA A 173 6.81 -17.45 -10.05
N ALA A 174 7.73 -16.64 -10.55
CA ALA A 174 8.09 -15.36 -9.94
C ALA A 174 6.86 -14.43 -9.83
N HIS A 175 6.11 -14.30 -10.91
CA HIS A 175 4.88 -13.49 -10.94
C HIS A 175 3.82 -14.00 -9.94
N ARG A 176 3.65 -15.34 -9.82
CA ARG A 176 2.75 -15.90 -8.81
C ARG A 176 3.17 -15.55 -7.37
N VAL A 177 4.47 -15.58 -7.08
CA VAL A 177 5.00 -15.20 -5.75
C VAL A 177 4.64 -13.75 -5.42
N GLU A 178 4.86 -12.83 -6.34
CA GLU A 178 4.52 -11.41 -6.17
C GLU A 178 3.01 -11.23 -6.00
N GLN A 179 2.21 -11.85 -6.85
CA GLN A 179 0.76 -11.75 -6.78
C GLN A 179 0.21 -12.31 -5.46
N GLN A 180 0.67 -13.47 -5.01
CA GLN A 180 0.23 -14.07 -3.74
C GLN A 180 0.57 -13.18 -2.53
N LEU A 181 1.74 -12.54 -2.52
CA LEU A 181 2.11 -11.58 -1.49
C LEU A 181 1.18 -10.35 -1.52
N ARG A 182 0.96 -9.80 -2.71
CA ARG A 182 0.07 -8.65 -2.90
C ARG A 182 -1.36 -8.93 -2.48
N ASP A 183 -1.91 -10.06 -2.90
CA ASP A 183 -3.27 -10.48 -2.54
C ASP A 183 -3.42 -10.66 -1.02
N PHE A 184 -2.41 -11.22 -0.37
CA PHE A 184 -2.38 -11.37 1.09
C PHE A 184 -2.40 -10.00 1.79
N ILE A 185 -1.57 -9.06 1.35
CA ILE A 185 -1.51 -7.69 1.89
C ILE A 185 -2.82 -6.97 1.63
N ARG A 186 -3.36 -7.07 0.41
CA ARG A 186 -4.62 -6.43 0.04
C ARG A 186 -5.79 -6.89 0.93
N GLY A 187 -5.86 -8.17 1.26
CA GLY A 187 -6.85 -8.69 2.21
C GLY A 187 -6.78 -7.98 3.56
N GLY A 188 -5.58 -7.84 4.13
CA GLY A 188 -5.38 -7.12 5.40
C GLY A 188 -5.70 -5.62 5.32
N VAL A 189 -5.37 -4.96 4.21
CA VAL A 189 -5.69 -3.53 3.98
C VAL A 189 -7.21 -3.33 3.82
N SER A 190 -7.88 -4.19 3.06
CA SER A 190 -9.32 -4.14 2.83
C SER A 190 -10.11 -4.31 4.15
N ASP A 191 -9.69 -5.26 4.99
CA ASP A 191 -10.29 -5.47 6.30
C ASP A 191 -10.06 -4.26 7.24
N ALA A 192 -8.85 -3.68 7.22
CA ALA A 192 -8.54 -2.48 7.97
C ALA A 192 -9.38 -1.28 7.53
N LEU A 193 -9.55 -1.11 6.21
CA LEU A 193 -10.33 -0.03 5.63
C LEU A 193 -11.82 -0.15 5.98
N THR A 194 -12.36 -1.36 5.93
CA THR A 194 -13.74 -1.65 6.34
C THR A 194 -13.99 -1.27 7.80
N ARG A 195 -13.09 -1.65 8.70
CA ARG A 195 -13.17 -1.29 10.13
C ARG A 195 -13.05 0.22 10.34
N ALA A 196 -12.04 0.85 9.74
CA ALA A 196 -11.81 2.28 9.88
C ALA A 196 -13.02 3.13 9.42
N ARG A 197 -13.68 2.70 8.36
CA ARG A 197 -14.91 3.35 7.86
C ARG A 197 -16.09 3.17 8.80
N ALA A 198 -16.26 2.01 9.40
CA ALA A 198 -17.30 1.78 10.39
C ALA A 198 -17.12 2.68 11.62
N GLU A 199 -15.87 2.93 12.02
CA GLU A 199 -15.53 3.81 13.15
C GLU A 199 -15.59 5.31 12.78
N THR A 200 -15.34 5.65 11.51
CA THR A 200 -15.32 7.04 11.02
C THR A 200 -16.20 7.18 9.76
N PRO A 201 -17.53 7.11 9.91
CA PRO A 201 -18.44 7.18 8.76
C PRO A 201 -18.42 8.54 8.05
N ASN A 202 -18.08 9.61 8.77
CA ASN A 202 -17.93 10.97 8.23
C ASN A 202 -16.46 11.39 8.27
N LEU A 203 -15.76 11.23 7.15
CA LEU A 203 -14.37 11.61 7.02
C LEU A 203 -14.27 13.08 6.57
N THR A 204 -13.94 13.96 7.51
CA THR A 204 -13.68 15.37 7.21
C THR A 204 -12.20 15.59 6.87
N PRO A 205 -11.84 16.69 6.17
CA PRO A 205 -10.43 16.96 5.82
C PRO A 205 -9.48 16.92 7.02
N GLU A 206 -9.90 17.42 8.18
CA GLU A 206 -9.10 17.46 9.41
C GLU A 206 -8.84 16.07 10.01
N ARG A 207 -9.68 15.09 9.68
CA ARG A 207 -9.59 13.72 10.18
C ARG A 207 -8.82 12.77 9.25
N ILE A 208 -8.56 13.16 8.00
CA ILE A 208 -7.96 12.29 6.98
C ILE A 208 -6.62 11.73 7.46
N GLN A 209 -5.71 12.57 7.98
CA GLN A 209 -4.40 12.09 8.41
C GLN A 209 -4.52 11.07 9.55
N GLY A 210 -5.33 11.37 10.56
CA GLY A 210 -5.56 10.43 11.68
C GLY A 210 -6.22 9.13 11.24
N PHE A 211 -7.14 9.21 10.26
CA PHE A 211 -7.77 8.04 9.66
C PHE A 211 -6.74 7.15 8.94
N VAL A 212 -5.87 7.74 8.12
CA VAL A 212 -4.81 7.02 7.41
C VAL A 212 -3.82 6.42 8.40
N ASP A 213 -3.40 7.15 9.43
CA ASP A 213 -2.49 6.65 10.45
C ASP A 213 -3.05 5.43 11.19
N ALA A 214 -4.33 5.49 11.60
CA ALA A 214 -5.01 4.37 12.25
C ALA A 214 -5.20 3.17 11.30
N LEU A 215 -5.49 3.43 10.02
CA LEU A 215 -5.64 2.40 9.01
C LEU A 215 -4.36 1.60 8.82
N TYR A 216 -3.20 2.26 8.68
CA TYR A 216 -1.92 1.55 8.51
C TYR A 216 -1.56 0.72 9.74
N GLU A 217 -1.78 1.23 10.95
CA GLU A 217 -1.57 0.46 12.19
C GLU A 217 -2.49 -0.77 12.26
N SER A 218 -3.78 -0.59 11.93
CA SER A 218 -4.76 -1.67 11.87
C SER A 218 -4.42 -2.70 10.80
N ALA A 219 -3.99 -2.26 9.60
CA ALA A 219 -3.58 -3.15 8.51
C ALA A 219 -2.41 -4.05 8.93
N PHE A 220 -1.38 -3.51 9.57
CA PHE A 220 -0.27 -4.32 10.06
C PHE A 220 -0.68 -5.27 11.19
N ALA A 221 -1.59 -4.87 12.07
CA ALA A 221 -2.10 -5.75 13.13
C ALA A 221 -2.91 -6.93 12.53
N ILE A 222 -3.74 -6.65 11.53
CA ILE A 222 -4.51 -7.69 10.81
C ILE A 222 -3.57 -8.62 10.05
N LEU A 223 -2.59 -8.07 9.33
CA LEU A 223 -1.60 -8.86 8.59
C LEU A 223 -0.80 -9.78 9.49
N GLN A 224 -0.45 -9.34 10.70
CA GLN A 224 0.18 -10.21 11.69
C GLN A 224 -0.73 -11.37 12.07
N THR A 225 -2.00 -11.09 12.41
CA THR A 225 -2.97 -12.12 12.82
C THR A 225 -3.26 -13.11 11.68
N LEU A 226 -3.45 -12.61 10.45
CA LEU A 226 -3.65 -13.46 9.27
C LEU A 226 -2.42 -14.31 9.00
N GLY A 227 -1.23 -13.72 9.17
CA GLY A 227 0.03 -14.43 8.99
C GLY A 227 0.24 -15.56 10.01
N ASP A 228 -0.13 -15.33 11.26
CA ASP A 228 -0.09 -16.38 12.30
C ASP A 228 -1.08 -17.52 11.98
N ALA A 229 -2.29 -17.18 11.53
CA ALA A 229 -3.30 -18.18 11.17
C ALA A 229 -2.91 -19.03 9.95
N GLU A 230 -2.29 -18.44 8.92
CA GLU A 230 -1.76 -19.19 7.76
C GLU A 230 -0.55 -20.06 8.15
N ALA A 231 0.26 -19.61 9.11
CA ALA A 231 1.44 -20.34 9.56
C ALA A 231 1.11 -21.65 10.29
N ASP A 232 -0.08 -21.75 10.87
CA ASP A 232 -0.56 -22.87 11.65
C ASP A 232 -1.31 -23.93 10.81
N GLN A 233 -1.51 -23.69 9.51
CA GLN A 233 -2.12 -24.63 8.56
C GLN A 233 -1.05 -25.49 7.87
#